data_fc0867b5689d1ddac9d3bf367e096bb0
#
_entry.id   fc0867b5689d1ddac9d3bf367e096bb0
#
_cell.length_a   1.000
_cell.length_b   1.000
_cell.length_c   1.000
_cell.angle_alpha   90.00
_cell.angle_beta   90.00
_cell.angle_gamma   90.00
#
_symmetry.space_group_name_H-M   'P 1'
#
loop_
_entity.id
_entity.type
_entity.pdbx_description
1 polymer ?
#
loop_
_entity_poly.entity_id
_entity_poly.type
_entity_poly.pdbx_seq_one_letter_code
_entity_poly.pdbx_strand_id
1 'polypeptide(L)'
;MNDLFRKTALPVILLASTVLFAGCATQGKPPPVISLDEPVQAQPLPEPPAPVEVVAVPEVLPMPAQLKPVPEAEDAKPAPEPADEKVRVSRANAEARVAPTREGYVNAIQVWPFTDGALYQVYAAVGRVTVIALQPGEELVTVAAGDTVRWIVGDTSSGNGADLRVNVLVKPIRSGLKTNLVITTSRRTYLLELNSTEKTRMASASWEYPSERMLALQR
;
A
#
# COMPACT_ATOMS: atom_id res chain seq x y z
N MET A 1 61.41 43.81 4.55
CA MET A 1 62.75 43.24 4.47
C MET A 1 62.65 41.95 3.72
N ASN A 2 62.98 42.07 2.48
CA ASN A 2 63.69 41.16 1.57
C ASN A 2 62.90 39.86 1.19
N ASP A 3 62.39 39.83 -0.03
CA ASP A 3 63.07 39.44 -1.31
C ASP A 3 63.49 37.99 -1.28
N LEU A 4 63.05 37.11 -2.18
CA LEU A 4 63.63 37.01 -3.52
C LEU A 4 62.93 35.86 -4.32
N PHE A 5 62.35 36.23 -5.44
CA PHE A 5 62.49 35.61 -6.76
C PHE A 5 63.07 34.17 -6.88
N ARG A 6 62.37 33.29 -7.55
CA ARG A 6 62.90 32.85 -8.85
C ARG A 6 61.88 32.08 -9.70
N LYS A 7 61.65 32.62 -10.86
CA LYS A 7 61.06 31.98 -12.04
C LYS A 7 61.94 30.84 -12.53
N THR A 8 61.35 29.76 -12.97
CA THR A 8 61.89 29.03 -14.12
C THR A 8 60.72 28.48 -14.95
N ALA A 9 60.87 28.76 -16.24
CA ALA A 9 59.91 28.44 -17.30
C ALA A 9 60.21 27.07 -17.92
N LEU A 10 59.14 26.42 -18.35
CA LEU A 10 58.94 25.54 -19.54
C LEU A 10 60.01 24.51 -19.95
N PRO A 11 59.64 23.38 -20.58
CA PRO A 11 58.93 23.42 -21.87
C PRO A 11 57.79 22.42 -22.07
N VAL A 12 56.91 22.83 -22.97
CA VAL A 12 55.95 22.09 -23.73
C VAL A 12 56.60 20.90 -24.47
N ILE A 13 56.13 19.67 -24.23
CA ILE A 13 56.32 18.58 -25.15
C ILE A 13 54.96 18.16 -25.66
N LEU A 14 54.70 18.59 -26.88
CA LEU A 14 53.58 18.20 -27.71
C LEU A 14 53.90 16.83 -28.28
N LEU A 15 53.31 15.76 -27.75
CA LEU A 15 53.36 14.42 -28.36
C LEU A 15 52.04 14.16 -29.06
N ALA A 16 52.06 14.40 -30.37
CA ALA A 16 51.01 14.02 -31.29
C ALA A 16 51.01 12.49 -31.45
N SER A 17 50.09 11.79 -30.79
CA SER A 17 49.76 10.42 -31.08
C SER A 17 48.68 10.32 -32.10
N THR A 18 49.04 10.18 -33.37
CA THR A 18 48.16 9.78 -34.48
C THR A 18 47.80 8.30 -34.28
N VAL A 19 46.61 8.04 -33.77
CA VAL A 19 45.99 6.72 -33.78
C VAL A 19 45.34 6.49 -35.15
N LEU A 20 46.01 5.68 -35.99
CA LEU A 20 45.42 5.16 -37.21
C LEU A 20 44.28 4.19 -36.83
N PHE A 21 43.08 4.61 -36.99
CA PHE A 21 41.90 3.70 -37.04
C PHE A 21 41.89 3.02 -38.41
N ALA A 22 42.41 1.82 -38.47
CA ALA A 22 42.14 0.92 -39.59
C ALA A 22 40.66 0.47 -39.47
N GLY A 23 39.77 1.19 -40.10
CA GLY A 23 38.37 0.76 -40.27
C GLY A 23 38.31 -0.44 -41.18
N CYS A 24 38.02 -1.63 -40.66
CA CYS A 24 37.58 -2.76 -41.45
C CYS A 24 36.23 -2.43 -42.07
N ALA A 25 36.22 -1.96 -43.32
CA ALA A 25 35.02 -1.89 -44.14
C ALA A 25 34.58 -3.32 -44.46
N THR A 26 33.69 -3.85 -43.65
CA THR A 26 32.92 -5.03 -44.07
C THR A 26 32.00 -4.59 -45.19
N GLN A 27 32.33 -4.98 -46.41
CA GLN A 27 31.44 -4.83 -47.54
C GLN A 27 30.20 -5.70 -47.26
N GLY A 28 29.14 -5.05 -46.76
CA GLY A 28 27.85 -5.66 -46.61
C GLY A 28 27.35 -6.02 -48.02
N LYS A 29 27.07 -7.31 -48.23
CA LYS A 29 26.39 -7.79 -49.41
C LYS A 29 25.12 -6.98 -49.57
N PRO A 30 24.84 -6.38 -50.78
CA PRO A 30 23.62 -5.62 -50.98
C PRO A 30 22.40 -6.48 -50.67
N PRO A 31 21.38 -5.94 -50.03
CA PRO A 31 20.17 -6.69 -49.76
C PRO A 31 19.56 -7.21 -51.05
N PRO A 32 18.94 -8.40 -51.04
CA PRO A 32 18.29 -8.93 -52.22
C PRO A 32 17.22 -7.96 -52.69
N VAL A 33 17.25 -7.62 -53.96
CA VAL A 33 16.20 -6.83 -54.60
C VAL A 33 14.96 -7.71 -54.64
N ILE A 34 14.00 -7.41 -53.80
CA ILE A 34 12.69 -8.04 -53.85
C ILE A 34 11.93 -7.35 -55.01
N SER A 35 11.80 -8.02 -56.11
CA SER A 35 10.87 -7.60 -57.16
C SER A 35 9.46 -7.85 -56.62
N LEU A 36 8.77 -6.80 -56.32
CA LEU A 36 7.34 -6.89 -56.04
C LEU A 36 6.65 -7.13 -57.39
N ASP A 37 6.05 -8.29 -57.55
CA ASP A 37 5.15 -8.54 -58.65
C ASP A 37 4.06 -7.48 -58.64
N GLU A 38 3.66 -7.02 -59.85
CA GLU A 38 2.59 -6.03 -59.97
C GLU A 38 1.35 -6.51 -59.21
N PRO A 39 0.70 -5.64 -58.43
CA PRO A 39 -0.47 -6.04 -57.66
C PRO A 39 -1.58 -6.49 -58.57
N VAL A 40 -1.81 -7.78 -58.60
CA VAL A 40 -3.00 -8.36 -59.24
C VAL A 40 -4.20 -7.96 -58.43
N GLN A 41 -5.15 -7.23 -58.99
CA GLN A 41 -6.39 -6.90 -58.30
C GLN A 41 -7.08 -8.19 -57.88
N ALA A 42 -7.21 -8.35 -56.55
CA ALA A 42 -7.96 -9.46 -56.01
C ALA A 42 -9.42 -9.34 -56.43
N GLN A 43 -9.90 -10.30 -57.20
CA GLN A 43 -11.34 -10.41 -57.49
C GLN A 43 -12.00 -10.88 -56.20
N PRO A 44 -13.03 -10.16 -55.72
CA PRO A 44 -13.78 -10.64 -54.57
C PRO A 44 -14.44 -11.97 -54.89
N LEU A 45 -14.00 -13.02 -54.22
CA LEU A 45 -14.69 -14.30 -54.26
C LEU A 45 -16.01 -14.11 -53.51
N PRO A 46 -17.17 -14.48 -54.10
CA PRO A 46 -18.43 -14.40 -53.38
C PRO A 46 -18.31 -15.26 -52.09
N GLU A 47 -18.44 -14.63 -50.94
CA GLU A 47 -18.50 -15.38 -49.70
C GLU A 47 -19.63 -16.37 -49.71
N PRO A 48 -19.38 -17.66 -49.40
CA PRO A 48 -20.46 -18.60 -49.23
C PRO A 48 -21.40 -18.08 -48.13
N PRO A 49 -22.73 -18.19 -48.34
CA PRO A 49 -23.66 -17.75 -47.29
C PRO A 49 -23.30 -18.44 -45.99
N ALA A 50 -23.07 -17.64 -44.95
CA ALA A 50 -22.78 -18.16 -43.63
C ALA A 50 -23.87 -19.16 -43.23
N PRO A 51 -23.50 -20.34 -42.73
CA PRO A 51 -24.48 -21.29 -42.23
C PRO A 51 -25.28 -20.60 -41.13
N VAL A 52 -26.60 -20.51 -41.32
CA VAL A 52 -27.49 -19.99 -40.29
C VAL A 52 -27.54 -21.08 -39.21
N GLU A 53 -26.66 -20.91 -38.20
CA GLU A 53 -26.73 -21.72 -37.01
C GLU A 53 -27.97 -21.26 -36.23
N VAL A 54 -29.00 -22.08 -36.24
CA VAL A 54 -30.18 -21.87 -35.38
C VAL A 54 -29.71 -22.07 -33.96
N VAL A 55 -29.24 -20.99 -33.32
CA VAL A 55 -28.97 -21.02 -31.87
C VAL A 55 -30.34 -21.16 -31.22
N ALA A 56 -30.62 -22.35 -30.69
CA ALA A 56 -31.78 -22.56 -29.84
C ALA A 56 -31.64 -21.54 -28.68
N VAL A 57 -32.53 -20.56 -28.63
CA VAL A 57 -32.62 -19.65 -27.48
C VAL A 57 -32.79 -20.54 -26.27
N PRO A 58 -31.84 -20.56 -25.35
CA PRO A 58 -32.01 -21.42 -24.17
C PRO A 58 -33.28 -21.01 -23.46
N GLU A 59 -34.18 -21.95 -23.31
CA GLU A 59 -35.39 -21.77 -22.50
C GLU A 59 -34.96 -21.23 -21.15
N VAL A 60 -35.54 -20.09 -20.77
CA VAL A 60 -35.17 -19.39 -19.54
C VAL A 60 -35.36 -20.37 -18.40
N LEU A 61 -34.28 -20.94 -17.90
CA LEU A 61 -34.32 -21.83 -16.76
C LEU A 61 -35.04 -21.08 -15.63
N PRO A 62 -36.08 -21.66 -15.02
CA PRO A 62 -36.74 -21.03 -13.90
C PRO A 62 -35.69 -20.74 -12.84
N MET A 63 -35.50 -19.46 -12.53
CA MET A 63 -34.45 -18.99 -11.60
C MET A 63 -34.65 -19.68 -10.24
N PRO A 64 -33.86 -20.70 -9.90
CA PRO A 64 -34.06 -21.40 -8.65
C PRO A 64 -33.63 -20.45 -7.52
N ALA A 65 -34.55 -20.19 -6.62
CA ALA A 65 -34.37 -19.50 -5.34
C ALA A 65 -34.21 -17.98 -5.34
N GLN A 66 -34.15 -17.30 -6.49
CA GLN A 66 -34.06 -15.80 -6.49
C GLN A 66 -35.39 -15.10 -6.16
N LEU A 67 -36.49 -15.83 -6.21
CA LEU A 67 -37.82 -15.35 -5.81
C LEU A 67 -38.35 -16.03 -4.53
N LYS A 68 -37.51 -16.82 -3.85
CA LYS A 68 -37.89 -17.20 -2.50
C LYS A 68 -37.88 -15.95 -1.65
N PRO A 69 -38.97 -15.60 -0.97
CA PRO A 69 -38.92 -14.54 0.03
C PRO A 69 -37.74 -14.87 0.93
N VAL A 70 -36.82 -13.92 1.03
CA VAL A 70 -35.77 -13.95 2.07
C VAL A 70 -36.56 -14.24 3.34
N PRO A 71 -36.25 -15.32 4.11
CA PRO A 71 -36.89 -15.51 5.40
C PRO A 71 -36.78 -14.17 6.09
N GLU A 72 -37.90 -13.52 6.40
CA GLU A 72 -37.88 -12.35 7.26
C GLU A 72 -36.96 -12.78 8.41
N ALA A 73 -35.77 -12.15 8.49
CA ALA A 73 -34.93 -12.36 9.64
C ALA A 73 -35.88 -12.06 10.79
N GLU A 74 -36.27 -13.09 11.52
CA GLU A 74 -37.10 -12.91 12.70
C GLU A 74 -36.45 -11.71 13.37
N ASP A 75 -37.20 -10.60 13.46
CA ASP A 75 -36.73 -9.38 14.06
C ASP A 75 -36.18 -9.77 15.43
N ALA A 76 -34.88 -10.09 15.45
CA ALA A 76 -34.18 -10.37 16.67
C ALA A 76 -34.30 -9.08 17.46
N LYS A 77 -35.35 -9.03 18.29
CA LYS A 77 -35.64 -7.88 19.12
C LYS A 77 -34.32 -7.49 19.76
N PRO A 78 -33.78 -6.30 19.45
CA PRO A 78 -32.47 -5.92 19.95
C PRO A 78 -32.43 -6.23 21.44
N ALA A 79 -31.39 -6.96 21.87
CA ALA A 79 -31.25 -7.32 23.26
C ALA A 79 -31.39 -6.02 24.11
N PRO A 80 -32.19 -6.05 25.20
CA PRO A 80 -32.42 -4.85 25.99
C PRO A 80 -31.07 -4.25 26.40
N GLU A 81 -30.95 -2.94 26.21
CA GLU A 81 -29.72 -2.23 26.59
C GLU A 81 -29.45 -2.44 28.07
N PRO A 82 -28.18 -2.73 28.47
CA PRO A 82 -27.81 -2.81 29.86
C PRO A 82 -28.18 -1.51 30.60
N ALA A 83 -28.79 -1.61 31.76
CA ALA A 83 -29.19 -0.44 32.56
C ALA A 83 -27.94 0.31 33.10
N ASP A 84 -26.83 -0.39 33.34
CA ASP A 84 -25.57 0.22 33.81
C ASP A 84 -24.80 0.85 32.66
N GLU A 85 -24.55 2.14 32.78
CA GLU A 85 -23.81 2.96 31.80
C GLU A 85 -22.39 2.42 31.55
N LYS A 86 -21.70 1.92 32.57
CA LYS A 86 -20.35 1.37 32.45
C LYS A 86 -20.37 0.10 31.58
N VAL A 87 -21.41 -0.71 31.71
CA VAL A 87 -21.59 -1.91 30.90
C VAL A 87 -21.86 -1.52 29.45
N ARG A 88 -22.68 -0.50 29.19
CA ARG A 88 -22.91 0.02 27.83
C ARG A 88 -21.62 0.49 27.17
N VAL A 89 -20.82 1.30 27.87
CA VAL A 89 -19.53 1.80 27.37
C VAL A 89 -18.57 0.64 27.11
N SER A 90 -18.46 -0.32 28.04
CA SER A 90 -17.60 -1.49 27.89
C SER A 90 -17.99 -2.35 26.69
N ARG A 91 -19.29 -2.53 26.47
CA ARG A 91 -19.82 -3.26 25.32
C ARG A 91 -19.53 -2.54 24.00
N ALA A 92 -19.78 -1.24 23.92
CA ALA A 92 -19.48 -0.44 22.73
C ALA A 92 -18.01 -0.50 22.36
N ASN A 93 -17.11 -0.36 23.36
CA ASN A 93 -15.68 -0.50 23.15
C ASN A 93 -15.30 -1.93 22.69
N ALA A 94 -15.95 -2.95 23.22
CA ALA A 94 -15.69 -4.34 22.83
C ALA A 94 -16.12 -4.60 21.38
N GLU A 95 -17.23 -4.04 20.95
CA GLU A 95 -17.75 -4.15 19.59
C GLU A 95 -16.91 -3.35 18.57
N ALA A 96 -16.31 -2.25 19.01
CA ALA A 96 -15.42 -1.41 18.19
C ALA A 96 -14.01 -2.01 18.00
N ARG A 97 -13.63 -3.07 18.73
CA ARG A 97 -12.30 -3.66 18.65
C ARG A 97 -12.06 -4.39 17.35
N VAL A 98 -10.95 -4.06 16.70
CA VAL A 98 -10.47 -4.71 15.49
C VAL A 98 -9.18 -5.47 15.82
N ALA A 99 -9.29 -6.79 15.88
CA ALA A 99 -8.14 -7.66 16.10
C ALA A 99 -7.35 -7.89 14.80
N PRO A 100 -6.06 -8.25 14.88
CA PRO A 100 -5.31 -8.69 13.72
C PRO A 100 -5.86 -10.01 13.19
N THR A 101 -5.97 -10.13 11.87
CA THR A 101 -6.43 -11.35 11.20
C THR A 101 -5.31 -11.91 10.33
N ARG A 102 -5.39 -13.20 10.01
CA ARG A 102 -4.41 -13.85 9.13
C ARG A 102 -4.41 -13.23 7.73
N GLU A 103 -5.59 -12.92 7.23
CA GLU A 103 -5.82 -12.37 5.88
C GLU A 103 -5.35 -10.92 5.77
N GLY A 104 -5.30 -10.20 6.88
CA GLY A 104 -4.81 -8.82 6.96
C GLY A 104 -3.28 -8.69 6.91
N TYR A 105 -2.53 -9.81 6.92
CA TYR A 105 -1.08 -9.73 6.86
C TYR A 105 -0.56 -9.74 5.42
N VAL A 106 0.20 -8.69 5.09
CA VAL A 106 1.05 -8.63 3.89
C VAL A 106 2.50 -8.73 4.36
N ASN A 107 3.10 -9.90 4.24
CA ASN A 107 4.39 -10.25 4.86
C ASN A 107 4.35 -10.02 6.39
N ALA A 108 5.15 -9.08 6.91
CA ALA A 108 5.21 -8.75 8.34
C ALA A 108 4.36 -7.53 8.73
N ILE A 109 3.55 -7.01 7.82
CA ILE A 109 2.72 -5.83 8.02
C ILE A 109 1.26 -6.27 8.18
N GLN A 110 0.63 -5.94 9.31
CA GLN A 110 -0.80 -6.04 9.45
C GLN A 110 -1.46 -4.83 8.79
N VAL A 111 -2.32 -5.07 7.83
CA VAL A 111 -3.09 -4.04 7.13
C VAL A 111 -4.56 -4.18 7.51
N TRP A 112 -5.20 -3.07 7.91
CA TRP A 112 -6.64 -3.02 8.18
C TRP A 112 -7.33 -2.04 7.22
N PRO A 113 -8.58 -2.28 6.85
CA PRO A 113 -9.39 -1.22 6.29
C PRO A 113 -9.65 -0.16 7.37
N PHE A 114 -9.39 1.12 7.04
CA PHE A 114 -9.66 2.20 7.99
C PHE A 114 -11.18 2.36 8.17
N THR A 115 -11.60 2.38 9.42
CA THR A 115 -12.97 2.68 9.83
C THR A 115 -12.89 3.68 10.98
N ASP A 116 -13.65 4.76 10.87
CA ASP A 116 -13.69 5.78 11.91
C ASP A 116 -14.28 5.22 13.22
N GLY A 117 -13.66 5.55 14.34
CA GLY A 117 -14.06 5.05 15.66
C GLY A 117 -13.65 3.60 15.98
N ALA A 118 -13.00 2.88 15.07
CA ALA A 118 -12.51 1.53 15.35
C ALA A 118 -11.31 1.54 16.31
N LEU A 119 -11.26 0.55 17.22
CA LEU A 119 -10.19 0.34 18.19
C LEU A 119 -9.24 -0.77 17.70
N TYR A 120 -8.14 -0.39 17.06
CA TYR A 120 -7.18 -1.35 16.48
C TYR A 120 -6.26 -1.95 17.53
N GLN A 121 -6.22 -3.27 17.63
CA GLN A 121 -5.39 -3.98 18.60
C GLN A 121 -3.97 -4.21 18.08
N VAL A 122 -3.00 -3.57 18.71
CA VAL A 122 -1.58 -3.69 18.36
C VAL A 122 -0.84 -4.45 19.46
N TYR A 123 -0.06 -5.43 19.05
CA TYR A 123 0.80 -6.23 19.93
C TYR A 123 2.26 -5.83 19.74
N ALA A 124 2.91 -5.47 20.84
CA ALA A 124 4.32 -5.11 20.88
C ALA A 124 5.08 -6.00 21.87
N ALA A 125 6.38 -6.17 21.71
CA ALA A 125 7.20 -6.98 22.62
C ALA A 125 8.34 -6.18 23.24
N VAL A 126 8.74 -6.61 24.41
CA VAL A 126 9.88 -6.01 25.14
C VAL A 126 11.15 -6.05 24.30
N GLY A 127 11.91 -4.96 24.31
CA GLY A 127 13.17 -4.86 23.56
C GLY A 127 13.01 -4.76 22.04
N ARG A 128 11.79 -4.65 21.52
CA ARG A 128 11.50 -4.58 20.09
C ARG A 128 10.59 -3.39 19.78
N VAL A 129 10.81 -2.78 18.63
CA VAL A 129 9.98 -1.68 18.15
C VAL A 129 8.88 -2.25 17.24
N THR A 130 7.67 -1.74 17.41
CA THR A 130 6.56 -1.93 16.47
C THR A 130 6.33 -0.60 15.75
N VAL A 131 6.20 -0.67 14.43
CA VAL A 131 6.00 0.49 13.56
C VAL A 131 4.53 0.63 13.23
N ILE A 132 3.97 1.81 13.42
CA ILE A 132 2.61 2.17 13.02
C ILE A 132 2.72 3.16 11.88
N ALA A 133 2.52 2.67 10.65
CA ALA A 133 2.73 3.43 9.43
C ALA A 133 1.43 4.13 9.00
N LEU A 134 1.43 5.46 8.96
CA LEU A 134 0.29 6.27 8.53
C LEU A 134 0.17 6.29 6.99
N GLN A 135 -0.85 6.94 6.47
CA GLN A 135 -1.02 7.11 5.02
C GLN A 135 0.07 8.03 4.46
N PRO A 136 0.63 7.76 3.26
CA PRO A 136 1.51 8.70 2.60
C PRO A 136 0.84 10.07 2.39
N GLY A 137 1.59 11.15 2.64
CA GLY A 137 1.08 12.52 2.54
C GLY A 137 0.12 12.94 3.66
N GLU A 138 0.06 12.18 4.74
CA GLU A 138 -0.68 12.51 5.96
C GLU A 138 0.28 13.10 7.00
N GLU A 139 -0.05 14.27 7.54
CA GLU A 139 0.77 14.98 8.50
C GLU A 139 0.37 14.60 9.93
N LEU A 140 1.35 14.30 10.77
CA LEU A 140 1.14 14.02 12.18
C LEU A 140 0.89 15.34 12.94
N VAL A 141 -0.23 15.40 13.66
CA VAL A 141 -0.55 16.53 14.53
C VAL A 141 -0.12 16.23 15.96
N THR A 142 -0.53 15.07 16.48
CA THR A 142 -0.15 14.66 17.85
C THR A 142 -0.24 13.16 18.04
N VAL A 143 0.53 12.66 18.99
CA VAL A 143 0.44 11.30 19.51
C VAL A 143 0.28 11.36 21.01
N ALA A 144 -0.76 10.74 21.53
CA ALA A 144 -1.05 10.68 22.96
C ALA A 144 -1.20 9.21 23.41
N ALA A 145 -0.41 8.81 24.38
CA ALA A 145 -0.52 7.49 25.04
C ALA A 145 -1.05 7.64 26.45
N GLY A 146 -1.91 6.73 26.87
CA GLY A 146 -2.45 6.71 28.24
C GLY A 146 -1.37 6.39 29.29
N ASP A 147 -0.31 5.70 28.89
CA ASP A 147 0.81 5.34 29.74
C ASP A 147 2.14 5.72 29.06
N THR A 148 2.60 6.91 29.30
CA THR A 148 3.85 7.44 28.74
C THR A 148 5.09 7.04 29.52
N VAL A 149 4.94 6.46 30.72
CA VAL A 149 6.06 6.04 31.57
C VAL A 149 6.57 4.66 31.17
N ARG A 150 5.65 3.75 30.84
CA ARG A 150 5.98 2.35 30.54
C ARG A 150 5.96 2.03 29.05
N TRP A 151 5.60 3.00 28.22
CA TRP A 151 5.64 2.90 26.75
C TRP A 151 6.48 4.03 26.18
N ILE A 152 7.52 3.65 25.46
CA ILE A 152 8.33 4.59 24.69
C ILE A 152 7.63 4.78 23.35
N VAL A 153 7.25 6.02 23.09
CA VAL A 153 6.60 6.42 21.84
C VAL A 153 7.48 7.48 21.16
N GLY A 154 7.68 7.35 19.89
CA GLY A 154 8.39 8.31 19.05
C GLY A 154 7.81 8.30 17.64
N ASP A 155 8.27 9.20 16.81
CA ASP A 155 7.89 9.25 15.40
C ASP A 155 9.10 9.43 14.50
N THR A 156 8.95 9.06 13.25
CA THR A 156 9.93 9.24 12.19
C THR A 156 9.22 9.30 10.85
N SER A 157 9.92 9.80 9.84
CA SER A 157 9.38 9.87 8.49
C SER A 157 10.21 9.03 7.53
N SER A 158 9.57 8.49 6.50
CA SER A 158 10.19 7.76 5.39
C SER A 158 9.60 8.23 4.06
N GLY A 159 10.38 8.13 2.99
CA GLY A 159 9.98 8.65 1.67
C GLY A 159 10.24 10.15 1.53
N ASN A 160 9.78 10.72 0.43
CA ASN A 160 9.89 12.15 0.14
C ASN A 160 8.73 12.62 -0.73
N GLY A 161 8.49 13.93 -0.74
CA GLY A 161 7.40 14.53 -1.52
C GLY A 161 6.03 13.90 -1.23
N ALA A 162 5.32 13.48 -2.25
CA ALA A 162 3.99 12.87 -2.13
C ALA A 162 3.99 11.51 -1.42
N ASP A 163 5.13 10.82 -1.43
CA ASP A 163 5.31 9.50 -0.79
C ASP A 163 5.83 9.62 0.65
N LEU A 164 5.97 10.84 1.17
CA LEU A 164 6.37 11.06 2.55
C LEU A 164 5.35 10.41 3.49
N ARG A 165 5.84 9.49 4.31
CA ARG A 165 5.01 8.75 5.27
C ARG A 165 5.54 8.96 6.67
N VAL A 166 4.68 9.33 7.59
CA VAL A 166 4.99 9.36 9.00
C VAL A 166 4.76 7.97 9.61
N ASN A 167 5.69 7.56 10.45
CA ASN A 167 5.66 6.29 11.17
C ASN A 167 5.75 6.58 12.67
N VAL A 168 4.77 6.11 13.44
CA VAL A 168 4.81 6.15 14.90
C VAL A 168 5.45 4.86 15.41
N LEU A 169 6.44 4.99 16.28
CA LEU A 169 7.24 3.90 16.81
C LEU A 169 6.82 3.65 18.26
N VAL A 170 6.47 2.42 18.59
CA VAL A 170 6.08 2.06 19.96
C VAL A 170 6.94 0.90 20.49
N LYS A 171 7.36 1.01 21.76
CA LYS A 171 8.14 -0.01 22.45
C LYS A 171 7.75 -0.06 23.93
N PRO A 172 7.26 -1.20 24.47
CA PRO A 172 7.01 -1.37 25.87
C PRO A 172 8.31 -1.64 26.65
N ILE A 173 8.38 -1.21 27.91
CA ILE A 173 9.51 -1.49 28.79
C ILE A 173 9.42 -2.85 29.49
N ARG A 174 8.22 -3.42 29.60
CA ARG A 174 7.97 -4.77 30.14
C ARG A 174 6.75 -5.41 29.50
N SER A 175 6.59 -6.70 29.67
CA SER A 175 5.42 -7.47 29.21
C SER A 175 4.20 -7.26 30.14
N GLY A 176 3.03 -7.66 29.66
CA GLY A 176 1.77 -7.60 30.41
C GLY A 176 1.16 -6.21 30.56
N LEU A 177 1.70 -5.20 29.88
CA LEU A 177 1.15 -3.85 29.89
C LEU A 177 0.03 -3.71 28.85
N LYS A 178 -0.98 -2.92 29.19
CA LYS A 178 -2.02 -2.47 28.29
C LYS A 178 -2.18 -0.97 28.40
N THR A 179 -2.31 -0.29 27.29
CA THR A 179 -2.63 1.14 27.21
C THR A 179 -3.35 1.45 25.93
N ASN A 180 -3.90 2.64 25.81
CA ASN A 180 -4.39 3.17 24.55
C ASN A 180 -3.37 4.13 23.94
N LEU A 181 -3.44 4.27 22.63
CA LEU A 181 -2.68 5.25 21.84
C LEU A 181 -3.65 5.95 20.90
N VAL A 182 -3.62 7.27 20.92
CA VAL A 182 -4.39 8.12 20.02
C VAL A 182 -3.41 8.85 19.11
N ILE A 183 -3.58 8.70 17.81
CA ILE A 183 -2.78 9.39 16.81
C ILE A 183 -3.72 10.30 16.02
N THR A 184 -3.50 11.60 16.11
CA THR A 184 -4.26 12.61 15.36
C THR A 184 -3.42 13.15 14.24
N THR A 185 -4.00 13.21 13.06
CA THR A 185 -3.33 13.65 11.84
C THR A 185 -4.11 14.76 11.16
N SER A 186 -3.59 15.29 10.07
CA SER A 186 -4.28 16.27 9.23
C SER A 186 -5.56 15.74 8.57
N ARG A 187 -5.77 14.41 8.58
CA ARG A 187 -6.91 13.78 7.89
C ARG A 187 -7.88 13.08 8.83
N ARG A 188 -7.37 12.42 9.91
CA ARG A 188 -8.19 11.55 10.76
C ARG A 188 -7.56 11.28 12.10
N THR A 189 -8.29 10.56 12.96
CA THR A 189 -7.79 10.09 14.24
C THR A 189 -7.77 8.56 14.25
N TYR A 190 -6.65 7.99 14.67
CA TYR A 190 -6.49 6.54 14.86
C TYR A 190 -6.55 6.23 16.35
N LEU A 191 -7.42 5.29 16.70
CA LEU A 191 -7.57 4.81 18.06
C LEU A 191 -6.97 3.40 18.16
N LEU A 192 -5.98 3.20 19.00
CA LEU A 192 -5.29 1.94 19.15
C LEU A 192 -5.30 1.47 20.60
N GLU A 193 -5.42 0.16 20.78
CA GLU A 193 -5.15 -0.51 22.06
C GLU A 193 -3.80 -1.24 21.96
N LEU A 194 -2.83 -0.82 22.76
CA LEU A 194 -1.49 -1.41 22.80
C LEU A 194 -1.42 -2.52 23.84
N ASN A 195 -1.03 -3.70 23.43
CA ASN A 195 -0.84 -4.88 24.26
C ASN A 195 0.63 -5.31 24.25
N SER A 196 1.27 -5.33 25.41
CA SER A 196 2.66 -5.76 25.56
C SER A 196 2.76 -7.24 25.86
N THR A 197 3.61 -7.93 25.11
CA THR A 197 3.91 -9.37 25.27
C THR A 197 5.40 -9.58 25.54
N GLU A 198 5.79 -10.81 25.83
CA GLU A 198 7.21 -11.15 26.00
C GLU A 198 7.94 -11.28 24.67
N LYS A 199 7.33 -11.96 23.69
CA LYS A 199 7.99 -12.37 22.43
C LYS A 199 7.21 -11.98 21.18
N THR A 200 5.89 -12.08 21.22
CA THR A 200 5.01 -11.85 20.07
C THR A 200 4.84 -10.36 19.82
N ARG A 201 5.11 -9.92 18.63
CA ARG A 201 4.89 -8.53 18.21
C ARG A 201 4.43 -8.44 16.76
N MET A 202 3.74 -7.40 16.46
CA MET A 202 3.61 -6.92 15.10
C MET A 202 4.88 -6.17 14.72
N ALA A 203 5.46 -6.49 13.57
CA ALA A 203 6.59 -5.71 13.06
C ALA A 203 6.12 -4.34 12.60
N SER A 204 5.00 -4.32 11.87
CA SER A 204 4.35 -3.10 11.44
C SER A 204 2.84 -3.27 11.35
N ALA A 205 2.14 -2.16 11.53
CA ALA A 205 0.71 -2.00 11.31
C ALA A 205 0.46 -0.83 10.35
N SER A 206 -0.51 -0.96 9.47
CA SER A 206 -0.90 0.09 8.52
C SER A 206 -2.37 -0.06 8.13
N TRP A 207 -2.88 0.86 7.30
CA TRP A 207 -4.28 0.86 6.87
C TRP A 207 -4.41 1.00 5.36
N GLU A 208 -5.48 0.43 4.84
CA GLU A 208 -6.05 0.78 3.53
C GLU A 208 -7.21 1.76 3.74
N TYR A 209 -7.45 2.59 2.74
CA TYR A 209 -8.46 3.66 2.80
C TYR A 209 -9.48 3.48 1.66
N PRO A 210 -10.46 2.56 1.81
CA PRO A 210 -11.38 2.20 0.74
C PRO A 210 -12.20 3.39 0.23
N SER A 211 -12.65 4.25 1.13
CA SER A 211 -13.47 5.43 0.79
C SER A 211 -12.72 6.41 -0.13
N GLU A 212 -11.46 6.69 0.16
CA GLU A 212 -10.63 7.58 -0.67
C GLU A 212 -10.31 6.96 -2.02
N ARG A 213 -10.07 5.64 -2.04
CA ARG A 213 -9.82 4.88 -3.26
C ARG A 213 -11.02 4.90 -4.20
N MET A 214 -12.22 4.76 -3.66
CA MET A 214 -13.46 4.88 -4.44
C MET A 214 -13.65 6.28 -5.00
N LEU A 215 -13.42 7.33 -4.20
CA LEU A 215 -13.50 8.72 -4.66
C LEU A 215 -12.45 9.05 -5.74
N ALA A 216 -11.27 8.47 -5.66
CA ALA A 216 -10.22 8.64 -6.67
C ALA A 216 -10.58 8.00 -8.02
N LEU A 217 -11.35 6.90 -8.02
CA LEU A 217 -11.82 6.23 -9.24
C LEU A 217 -13.01 6.95 -9.91
N GLN A 218 -13.69 7.85 -9.21
CA GLN A 218 -14.83 8.61 -9.72
C GLN A 218 -14.44 9.97 -10.33
N ARG A 219 -13.17 10.35 -10.23
CA ARG A 219 -12.61 11.59 -10.82
C ARG A 219 -11.93 11.34 -12.15
#